data_8be326d0f67c5aaa7705b0f06e65352a
#
_entry.id   8be326d0f67c5aaa7705b0f06e65352a
#
_cell.length_a   1.000
_cell.length_b   1.000
_cell.length_c   1.000
_cell.angle_alpha   90.00
_cell.angle_beta   90.00
_cell.angle_gamma   90.00
#
_symmetry.space_group_name_H-M   'P 1'
#
loop_
_entity.id
_entity.type
_entity.pdbx_description
1 polymer ?
#
loop_
_entity_poly.entity_id
_entity_poly.type
_entity_poly.pdbx_seq_one_letter_code
_entity_poly.pdbx_strand_id
1 'polypeptide(L)'
;SLIVQSGLKASTNGLNTAIERLTTGSKINHAKDNAANYAINTKLSTQINAYQMAEDNVRAGLDMVQTASSALSNVSDLTSRLRMLAIQAQNDTYGSKSISAINQEAASIINEIYRIKSSTEYNGIKLFDSTHNLSKGISLPDGTTLKPNSRGFLKAVSYTHLRAHETLM
;
A
#
# COMPACT_ATOMS: atom_id res chain seq x y z
N SER A 1 -64.33 -18.91 11.81
CA SER A 1 -63.00 -19.26 12.33
C SER A 1 -61.87 -19.16 11.26
N LEU A 2 -62.13 -19.56 10.01
CA LEU A 2 -61.10 -19.45 8.93
C LEU A 2 -60.63 -18.02 8.62
N ILE A 3 -61.55 -17.05 8.62
CA ILE A 3 -61.24 -15.62 8.39
C ILE A 3 -60.35 -15.07 9.51
N VAL A 4 -60.63 -15.40 10.75
CA VAL A 4 -59.82 -14.98 11.90
C VAL A 4 -58.42 -15.60 11.85
N GLN A 5 -58.32 -16.85 11.44
CA GLN A 5 -57.04 -17.57 11.32
C GLN A 5 -56.18 -17.03 10.19
N SER A 6 -56.79 -16.66 9.03
CA SER A 6 -56.07 -16.01 7.93
C SER A 6 -55.62 -14.61 8.30
N GLY A 7 -56.46 -13.84 9.02
CA GLY A 7 -56.08 -12.50 9.51
C GLY A 7 -54.95 -12.55 10.53
N LEU A 8 -54.94 -13.52 11.44
CA LEU A 8 -53.85 -13.70 12.41
C LEU A 8 -52.55 -14.09 11.69
N LYS A 9 -52.61 -14.98 10.71
CA LYS A 9 -51.43 -15.38 9.93
C LYS A 9 -50.85 -14.21 9.13
N ALA A 10 -51.68 -13.35 8.51
CA ALA A 10 -51.26 -12.17 7.81
C ALA A 10 -50.59 -11.13 8.76
N SER A 11 -51.18 -10.93 9.95
CA SER A 11 -50.62 -10.03 10.98
C SER A 11 -49.25 -10.55 11.49
N THR A 12 -49.15 -11.84 11.78
CA THR A 12 -47.89 -12.44 12.23
C THR A 12 -46.79 -12.34 11.15
N ASN A 13 -47.11 -12.56 9.88
CA ASN A 13 -46.17 -12.41 8.79
C ASN A 13 -45.71 -10.93 8.62
N GLY A 14 -46.65 -9.99 8.77
CA GLY A 14 -46.32 -8.57 8.73
C GLY A 14 -45.38 -8.15 9.88
N LEU A 15 -45.68 -8.66 11.09
CA LEU A 15 -44.83 -8.42 12.25
C LEU A 15 -43.41 -8.99 12.07
N ASN A 16 -43.30 -10.26 11.63
CA ASN A 16 -42.03 -10.89 11.36
C ASN A 16 -41.21 -10.11 10.32
N THR A 17 -41.83 -9.64 9.25
CA THR A 17 -41.16 -8.79 8.22
C THR A 17 -40.73 -7.45 8.79
N ALA A 18 -41.52 -6.82 9.66
CA ALA A 18 -41.16 -5.56 10.31
C ALA A 18 -39.98 -5.75 11.27
N ILE A 19 -40.00 -6.83 12.08
CA ILE A 19 -38.87 -7.16 12.97
C ILE A 19 -37.60 -7.44 12.17
N GLU A 20 -37.68 -8.19 11.09
CA GLU A 20 -36.53 -8.47 10.22
C GLU A 20 -35.94 -7.19 9.64
N ARG A 21 -36.76 -6.29 9.11
CA ARG A 21 -36.32 -4.99 8.58
C ARG A 21 -35.68 -4.11 9.64
N LEU A 22 -36.20 -4.13 10.86
CA LEU A 22 -35.66 -3.37 11.97
C LEU A 22 -34.32 -3.94 12.43
N THR A 23 -34.19 -5.25 12.48
CA THR A 23 -32.97 -5.95 12.91
C THR A 23 -31.83 -5.79 11.89
N THR A 24 -32.14 -5.89 10.59
CA THR A 24 -31.15 -5.76 9.50
C THR A 24 -30.88 -4.31 9.10
N GLY A 25 -31.77 -3.37 9.49
CA GLY A 25 -31.72 -1.99 9.02
C GLY A 25 -31.99 -1.83 7.53
N SER A 26 -32.42 -2.90 6.84
CA SER A 26 -32.69 -2.92 5.41
C SER A 26 -34.16 -3.16 5.10
N LYS A 27 -34.70 -2.36 4.15
CA LYS A 27 -36.08 -2.51 3.66
C LYS A 27 -36.25 -3.75 2.77
N ILE A 28 -35.19 -4.20 2.11
CA ILE A 28 -35.16 -5.30 1.15
C ILE A 28 -34.13 -6.33 1.62
N ASN A 29 -34.64 -7.43 2.19
CA ASN A 29 -33.80 -8.51 2.72
C ASN A 29 -33.85 -9.76 1.84
N HIS A 30 -34.93 -9.93 1.06
CA HIS A 30 -35.11 -11.11 0.22
C HIS A 30 -35.49 -10.71 -1.20
N ALA A 31 -35.13 -11.55 -2.18
CA ALA A 31 -35.53 -11.37 -3.58
C ALA A 31 -37.04 -11.30 -3.78
N LYS A 32 -37.84 -11.92 -2.91
CA LYS A 32 -39.33 -11.88 -2.91
C LYS A 32 -39.88 -10.48 -2.63
N ASP A 33 -39.12 -9.60 -1.94
CA ASP A 33 -39.56 -8.25 -1.57
C ASP A 33 -39.53 -7.31 -2.78
N ASN A 34 -38.46 -7.38 -3.56
CA ASN A 34 -38.32 -6.73 -4.87
C ASN A 34 -37.06 -7.31 -5.56
N ALA A 35 -37.24 -8.25 -6.49
CA ALA A 35 -36.15 -8.95 -7.15
C ALA A 35 -35.18 -8.03 -7.90
N ALA A 36 -35.69 -6.99 -8.57
CA ALA A 36 -34.87 -6.04 -9.31
C ALA A 36 -33.99 -5.19 -8.37
N ASN A 37 -34.57 -4.66 -7.29
CA ASN A 37 -33.85 -3.87 -6.31
C ASN A 37 -32.89 -4.72 -5.47
N TYR A 38 -33.24 -5.99 -5.20
CA TYR A 38 -32.35 -6.93 -4.53
C TYR A 38 -31.10 -7.22 -5.36
N ALA A 39 -31.25 -7.45 -6.67
CA ALA A 39 -30.13 -7.65 -7.59
C ALA A 39 -29.22 -6.41 -7.69
N ILE A 40 -29.82 -5.22 -7.75
CA ILE A 40 -29.08 -3.94 -7.75
C ILE A 40 -28.31 -3.78 -6.43
N ASN A 41 -28.96 -4.02 -5.29
CA ASN A 41 -28.32 -3.89 -3.98
C ASN A 41 -27.15 -4.86 -3.81
N THR A 42 -27.31 -6.12 -4.23
CA THR A 42 -26.24 -7.13 -4.21
C THR A 42 -25.08 -6.69 -5.10
N LYS A 43 -25.35 -6.19 -6.30
CA LYS A 43 -24.33 -5.66 -7.21
C LYS A 43 -23.57 -4.47 -6.61
N LEU A 44 -24.30 -3.51 -6.02
CA LEU A 44 -23.70 -2.34 -5.37
C LEU A 44 -22.85 -2.75 -4.16
N SER A 45 -23.33 -3.67 -3.32
CA SER A 45 -22.56 -4.19 -2.18
C SER A 45 -21.27 -4.86 -2.64
N THR A 46 -21.32 -5.67 -3.71
CA THR A 46 -20.13 -6.29 -4.29
C THR A 46 -19.14 -5.24 -4.80
N GLN A 47 -19.63 -4.18 -5.46
CA GLN A 47 -18.79 -3.09 -5.93
C GLN A 47 -18.16 -2.32 -4.77
N ILE A 48 -18.92 -2.01 -3.71
CA ILE A 48 -18.40 -1.34 -2.51
C ILE A 48 -17.27 -2.15 -1.89
N ASN A 49 -17.49 -3.46 -1.69
CA ASN A 49 -16.46 -4.34 -1.16
C ASN A 49 -15.22 -4.38 -2.06
N ALA A 50 -15.40 -4.40 -3.39
CA ALA A 50 -14.28 -4.36 -4.32
C ALA A 50 -13.49 -3.05 -4.22
N TYR A 51 -14.16 -1.90 -4.07
CA TYR A 51 -13.50 -0.61 -3.86
C TYR A 51 -12.76 -0.55 -2.52
N GLN A 52 -13.33 -1.07 -1.45
CA GLN A 52 -12.66 -1.15 -0.14
C GLN A 52 -11.38 -1.99 -0.22
N MET A 53 -11.44 -3.18 -0.83
CA MET A 53 -10.25 -4.01 -1.03
C MET A 53 -9.20 -3.32 -1.91
N ALA A 54 -9.62 -2.56 -2.91
CA ALA A 54 -8.72 -1.80 -3.75
C ALA A 54 -8.06 -0.64 -2.99
N GLU A 55 -8.80 0.05 -2.12
CA GLU A 55 -8.26 1.09 -1.23
C GLU A 55 -7.19 0.52 -0.30
N ASP A 56 -7.46 -0.63 0.33
CA ASP A 56 -6.50 -1.31 1.20
C ASP A 56 -5.23 -1.72 0.43
N ASN A 57 -5.37 -2.21 -0.80
CA ASN A 57 -4.24 -2.54 -1.67
C ASN A 57 -3.40 -1.31 -2.02
N VAL A 58 -4.04 -0.17 -2.31
CA VAL A 58 -3.34 1.09 -2.58
C VAL A 58 -2.61 1.59 -1.34
N ARG A 59 -3.22 1.52 -0.16
CA ARG A 59 -2.58 1.89 1.11
C ARG A 59 -1.35 1.03 1.37
N ALA A 60 -1.45 -0.29 1.24
CA ALA A 60 -0.32 -1.19 1.37
C ALA A 60 0.81 -0.88 0.36
N GLY A 61 0.44 -0.50 -0.86
CA GLY A 61 1.40 -0.04 -1.88
C GLY A 61 2.11 1.25 -1.50
N LEU A 62 1.40 2.22 -0.91
CA LEU A 62 1.97 3.46 -0.40
C LEU A 62 2.96 3.21 0.75
N ASP A 63 2.60 2.34 1.69
CA ASP A 63 3.46 1.97 2.82
C ASP A 63 4.75 1.28 2.33
N MET A 64 4.65 0.43 1.32
CA MET A 64 5.81 -0.19 0.67
C MET A 64 6.73 0.85 0.04
N VAL A 65 6.18 1.83 -0.69
CA VAL A 65 6.94 2.93 -1.30
C VAL A 65 7.58 3.81 -0.23
N GLN A 66 6.88 4.10 0.86
CA GLN A 66 7.39 4.86 1.98
C GLN A 66 8.61 4.16 2.62
N THR A 67 8.52 2.84 2.83
CA THR A 67 9.61 2.02 3.36
C THR A 67 10.83 2.07 2.42
N ALA A 68 10.61 1.89 1.12
CA ALA A 68 11.68 1.99 0.12
C ALA A 68 12.31 3.39 0.07
N SER A 69 11.49 4.45 0.13
CA SER A 69 11.95 5.84 0.11
C SER A 69 12.82 6.17 1.33
N SER A 70 12.42 5.73 2.52
CA SER A 70 13.20 5.92 3.75
C SER A 70 14.56 5.21 3.67
N ALA A 71 14.60 3.98 3.16
CA ALA A 71 15.84 3.24 2.98
C ALA A 71 16.76 3.91 1.94
N LEU A 72 16.20 4.42 0.83
CA LEU A 72 16.96 5.17 -0.18
C LEU A 72 17.51 6.49 0.34
N SER A 73 16.78 7.19 1.21
CA SER A 73 17.28 8.39 1.87
C SER A 73 18.53 8.09 2.69
N ASN A 74 18.50 7.03 3.51
CA ASN A 74 19.66 6.59 4.28
C ASN A 74 20.84 6.22 3.38
N VAL A 75 20.61 5.53 2.27
CA VAL A 75 21.67 5.22 1.28
C VAL A 75 22.25 6.49 0.65
N SER A 76 21.41 7.49 0.36
CA SER A 76 21.85 8.78 -0.16
C SER A 76 22.77 9.51 0.83
N ASP A 77 22.42 9.52 2.11
CA ASP A 77 23.24 10.15 3.16
C ASP A 77 24.57 9.43 3.32
N LEU A 78 24.57 8.09 3.35
CA LEU A 78 25.79 7.29 3.39
C LEU A 78 26.67 7.50 2.15
N THR A 79 26.07 7.62 0.97
CA THR A 79 26.79 7.92 -0.28
C THR A 79 27.42 9.30 -0.25
N SER A 80 26.71 10.29 0.30
CA SER A 80 27.25 11.65 0.51
C SER A 80 28.43 11.63 1.46
N ARG A 81 28.37 10.86 2.55
CA ARG A 81 29.47 10.65 3.49
C ARG A 81 30.66 9.97 2.80
N LEU A 82 30.42 8.93 2.02
CA LEU A 82 31.46 8.23 1.25
C LEU A 82 32.19 9.18 0.28
N ARG A 83 31.43 10.08 -0.39
CA ARG A 83 32.00 11.11 -1.25
C ARG A 83 32.91 12.07 -0.48
N MET A 84 32.50 12.50 0.71
CA MET A 84 33.34 13.38 1.55
C MET A 84 34.65 12.68 1.96
N LEU A 85 34.57 11.39 2.34
CA LEU A 85 35.78 10.61 2.67
C LEU A 85 36.70 10.44 1.46
N ALA A 86 36.15 10.25 0.26
CA ALA A 86 36.94 10.16 -0.97
C ALA A 86 37.68 11.50 -1.28
N ILE A 87 37.00 12.63 -1.10
CA ILE A 87 37.64 13.96 -1.26
C ILE A 87 38.73 14.17 -0.20
N GLN A 88 38.45 13.75 1.04
CA GLN A 88 39.44 13.86 2.13
C GLN A 88 40.69 13.00 1.86
N ALA A 89 40.49 11.78 1.30
CA ALA A 89 41.58 10.90 0.96
C ALA A 89 42.49 11.40 -0.17
N GLN A 90 42.03 12.35 -0.98
CA GLN A 90 42.81 12.97 -2.07
C GLN A 90 43.81 14.02 -1.54
N ASN A 91 43.77 14.37 -0.27
CA ASN A 91 44.66 15.34 0.31
C ASN A 91 46.01 14.72 0.67
N ASP A 92 47.07 15.09 -0.04
CA ASP A 92 48.44 14.57 0.11
C ASP A 92 49.06 14.86 1.48
N THR A 93 48.45 15.70 2.31
CA THR A 93 48.94 16.00 3.66
C THR A 93 48.66 14.89 4.67
N TYR A 94 47.78 13.92 4.32
CA TYR A 94 47.43 12.79 5.20
C TYR A 94 48.48 11.67 5.11
N GLY A 95 49.04 11.30 6.26
CA GLY A 95 49.93 10.16 6.35
C GLY A 95 49.16 8.81 6.21
N SER A 96 49.93 7.76 5.99
CA SER A 96 49.41 6.41 5.72
C SER A 96 48.41 5.90 6.79
N LYS A 97 48.59 6.24 8.07
CA LYS A 97 47.67 5.89 9.15
C LYS A 97 46.29 6.56 8.99
N SER A 98 46.27 7.83 8.60
CA SER A 98 45.03 8.58 8.36
C SER A 98 44.28 8.06 7.14
N ILE A 99 44.98 7.74 6.06
CA ILE A 99 44.39 7.09 4.87
C ILE A 99 43.84 5.71 5.21
N SER A 100 44.53 4.93 6.04
CA SER A 100 44.02 3.63 6.51
C SER A 100 42.72 3.79 7.32
N ALA A 101 42.63 4.77 8.20
CA ALA A 101 41.39 5.05 8.96
C ALA A 101 40.23 5.45 8.06
N ILE A 102 40.47 6.33 7.05
CA ILE A 102 39.47 6.74 6.06
C ILE A 102 38.98 5.53 5.28
N ASN A 103 39.87 4.63 4.85
CA ASN A 103 39.51 3.42 4.12
C ASN A 103 38.66 2.45 4.99
N GLN A 104 38.96 2.33 6.28
CA GLN A 104 38.15 1.51 7.20
C GLN A 104 36.74 2.10 7.38
N GLU A 105 36.62 3.42 7.52
CA GLU A 105 35.32 4.10 7.59
C GLU A 105 34.53 3.90 6.28
N ALA A 106 35.18 4.09 5.13
CA ALA A 106 34.59 3.88 3.82
C ALA A 106 34.07 2.43 3.64
N ALA A 107 34.87 1.44 4.05
CA ALA A 107 34.47 0.04 4.02
C ALA A 107 33.25 -0.24 4.93
N SER A 108 33.20 0.37 6.12
CA SER A 108 32.05 0.26 7.03
C SER A 108 30.78 0.85 6.43
N ILE A 109 30.89 2.00 5.76
CA ILE A 109 29.76 2.64 5.06
C ILE A 109 29.26 1.75 3.91
N ILE A 110 30.16 1.20 3.12
CA ILE A 110 29.81 0.28 2.03
C ILE A 110 29.07 -0.96 2.57
N ASN A 111 29.56 -1.55 3.65
CA ASN A 111 28.90 -2.68 4.30
C ASN A 111 27.49 -2.32 4.79
N GLU A 112 27.32 -1.11 5.34
CA GLU A 112 26.01 -0.62 5.78
C GLU A 112 25.04 -0.43 4.61
N ILE A 113 25.51 0.10 3.46
CA ILE A 113 24.71 0.19 2.24
C ILE A 113 24.26 -1.20 1.77
N TYR A 114 25.16 -2.19 1.78
CA TYR A 114 24.80 -3.58 1.46
C TYR A 114 23.80 -4.16 2.44
N ARG A 115 23.95 -3.85 3.73
CA ARG A 115 23.01 -4.27 4.78
C ARG A 115 21.63 -3.69 4.52
N ILE A 116 21.52 -2.38 4.25
CA ILE A 116 20.25 -1.73 3.92
C ILE A 116 19.62 -2.38 2.69
N LYS A 117 20.41 -2.61 1.63
CA LYS A 117 19.94 -3.29 0.42
C LYS A 117 19.35 -4.68 0.72
N SER A 118 20.00 -5.46 1.56
CA SER A 118 19.61 -6.85 1.85
C SER A 118 18.52 -6.97 2.91
N SER A 119 18.46 -6.00 3.87
CA SER A 119 17.52 -6.05 4.99
C SER A 119 16.20 -5.32 4.72
N THR A 120 16.17 -4.39 3.74
CA THR A 120 14.95 -3.63 3.47
C THR A 120 13.88 -4.52 2.87
N GLU A 121 12.83 -4.75 3.64
CA GLU A 121 11.69 -5.58 3.23
C GLU A 121 10.36 -4.95 3.70
N TYR A 122 9.31 -5.31 3.01
CA TYR A 122 7.93 -4.99 3.36
C TYR A 122 7.09 -6.26 3.26
N ASN A 123 6.46 -6.66 4.36
CA ASN A 123 5.65 -7.88 4.44
C ASN A 123 6.37 -9.13 3.88
N GLY A 124 7.67 -9.30 4.22
CA GLY A 124 8.50 -10.43 3.75
C GLY A 124 9.00 -10.31 2.31
N ILE A 125 8.71 -9.20 1.62
CA ILE A 125 9.17 -8.93 0.26
C ILE A 125 10.41 -8.03 0.31
N LYS A 126 11.55 -8.50 -0.17
CA LYS A 126 12.77 -7.69 -0.31
C LYS A 126 12.58 -6.64 -1.40
N LEU A 127 12.75 -5.36 -1.05
CA LEU A 127 12.42 -4.26 -1.97
C LEU A 127 13.55 -3.98 -2.98
N PHE A 128 14.80 -4.30 -2.67
CA PHE A 128 15.97 -4.01 -3.50
C PHE A 128 16.67 -5.27 -4.03
N ASP A 129 16.05 -6.44 -3.88
CA ASP A 129 16.57 -7.67 -4.45
C ASP A 129 16.09 -7.82 -5.90
N SER A 130 17.04 -8.12 -6.80
CA SER A 130 16.75 -8.35 -8.23
C SER A 130 15.96 -9.64 -8.50
N THR A 131 15.87 -10.53 -7.52
CA THR A 131 15.16 -11.83 -7.66
C THR A 131 13.66 -11.72 -7.35
N HIS A 132 13.22 -10.71 -6.61
CA HIS A 132 11.79 -10.47 -6.38
C HIS A 132 11.23 -9.59 -7.48
N ASN A 133 10.61 -10.25 -8.42
CA ASN A 133 9.87 -9.61 -9.50
C ASN A 133 8.59 -8.98 -8.91
N LEU A 134 8.60 -7.69 -8.62
CA LEU A 134 7.42 -6.88 -8.33
C LEU A 134 6.45 -6.84 -9.53
N SER A 135 6.50 -7.87 -10.39
CA SER A 135 5.75 -7.98 -11.63
C SER A 135 4.24 -8.09 -11.44
N LYS A 136 3.79 -8.48 -10.24
CA LYS A 136 2.35 -8.60 -9.95
C LYS A 136 1.65 -7.25 -9.84
N GLY A 137 2.37 -6.17 -9.51
CA GLY A 137 1.80 -4.82 -9.46
C GLY A 137 0.68 -4.63 -8.43
N ILE A 138 0.21 -3.41 -8.31
CA ILE A 138 -0.92 -3.02 -7.47
C ILE A 138 -2.16 -2.96 -8.36
N SER A 139 -3.17 -3.78 -8.07
CA SER A 139 -4.43 -3.77 -8.81
C SER A 139 -5.29 -2.57 -8.41
N LEU A 140 -5.70 -1.79 -9.39
CA LEU A 140 -6.60 -0.65 -9.25
C LEU A 140 -8.06 -1.07 -9.47
N PRO A 141 -9.03 -0.26 -8.99
CA PRO A 141 -10.47 -0.57 -9.12
C PRO A 141 -10.98 -0.65 -10.55
N ASP A 142 -10.28 -0.02 -11.50
CA ASP A 142 -10.60 -0.02 -12.94
C ASP A 142 -10.09 -1.28 -13.66
N GLY A 143 -9.51 -2.24 -12.93
CA GLY A 143 -8.92 -3.46 -13.49
C GLY A 143 -7.51 -3.27 -14.03
N THR A 144 -6.94 -2.06 -13.97
CA THR A 144 -5.55 -1.81 -14.34
C THR A 144 -4.59 -2.25 -13.25
N THR A 145 -3.35 -2.53 -13.60
CA THR A 145 -2.30 -2.93 -12.66
C THR A 145 -1.14 -1.96 -12.75
N LEU A 146 -0.82 -1.28 -11.66
CA LEU A 146 0.40 -0.48 -11.54
C LEU A 146 1.59 -1.41 -11.32
N LYS A 147 2.43 -1.55 -12.32
CA LYS A 147 3.69 -2.31 -12.23
C LYS A 147 4.81 -1.36 -11.81
N PRO A 148 5.75 -1.79 -10.93
CA PRO A 148 6.87 -0.96 -10.49
C PRO A 148 7.74 -0.42 -11.63
N ASN A 149 7.80 -1.13 -12.74
CA ASN A 149 8.53 -0.73 -13.96
C ASN A 149 7.67 0.07 -14.95
N SER A 150 6.42 0.37 -14.65
CA SER A 150 5.59 1.22 -15.51
C SER A 150 6.00 2.68 -15.35
N ARG A 151 5.99 3.43 -16.47
CA ARG A 151 6.24 4.88 -16.45
C ARG A 151 5.33 5.62 -15.45
N GLY A 152 4.17 5.07 -15.13
CA GLY A 152 3.23 5.60 -14.13
C GLY A 152 3.76 5.49 -12.70
N PHE A 153 4.41 4.38 -12.34
CA PHE A 153 5.02 4.20 -11.02
C PHE A 153 6.19 5.17 -10.81
N LEU A 154 7.09 5.29 -11.77
CA LEU A 154 8.20 6.23 -11.73
C LEU A 154 7.72 7.68 -11.68
N LYS A 155 6.61 8.00 -12.36
CA LYS A 155 5.99 9.33 -12.34
C LYS A 155 5.33 9.62 -10.98
N ALA A 156 4.69 8.64 -10.35
CA ALA A 156 4.11 8.77 -9.01
C ALA A 156 5.20 8.98 -7.94
N VAL A 157 6.29 8.23 -8.00
CA VAL A 157 7.45 8.38 -7.09
C VAL A 157 8.12 9.74 -7.29
N SER A 158 8.29 10.19 -8.54
CA SER A 158 8.84 11.51 -8.86
C SER A 158 7.93 12.65 -8.39
N TYR A 159 6.61 12.48 -8.47
CA TYR A 159 5.65 13.50 -8.04
C TYR A 159 5.60 13.66 -6.52
N THR A 160 5.70 12.56 -5.78
CA THR A 160 5.78 12.60 -4.31
C THR A 160 7.08 13.22 -3.82
N HIS A 161 8.18 12.99 -4.52
CA HIS A 161 9.49 13.57 -4.19
C HIS A 161 9.55 15.08 -4.50
N LEU A 162 8.98 15.52 -5.62
CA LEU A 162 8.88 16.94 -5.98
C LEU A 162 7.97 17.71 -5.03
N ARG A 163 6.83 17.14 -4.62
CA ARG A 163 5.90 17.79 -3.70
C ARG A 163 6.46 17.91 -2.27
N ALA A 164 7.26 16.95 -1.82
CA ALA A 164 7.98 17.05 -0.55
C ALA A 164 9.03 18.16 -0.58
N HIS A 165 9.64 18.44 -1.73
CA HIS A 165 10.61 19.51 -1.90
C HIS A 165 9.96 20.92 -1.98
N GLU A 166 8.76 21.02 -2.57
CA GLU A 166 8.02 22.29 -2.66
C GLU A 166 7.42 22.72 -1.30
N THR A 167 7.10 21.80 -0.42
CA THR A 167 6.58 22.12 0.94
C THR A 167 7.67 22.54 1.91
N LEU A 168 8.96 22.39 1.57
CA LEU A 168 10.11 22.79 2.39
C LEU A 168 10.73 24.15 1.98
N MET A 169 10.23 24.75 0.90
CA MET A 169 10.60 26.10 0.45
C MET A 169 9.49 27.12 0.72
#